data_84bf8bdbe8daad453977cc5d54b2de3c
#
_entry.id   84bf8bdbe8daad453977cc5d54b2de3c
#
_cell.length_a   1.000
_cell.length_b   1.000
_cell.length_c   1.000
_cell.angle_alpha   90.00
_cell.angle_beta   90.00
_cell.angle_gamma   90.00
#
_symmetry.space_group_name_H-M   'P 1'
#
loop_
_entity.id
_entity.type
_entity.pdbx_description
1 polymer ?
#
loop_
_entity_poly.entity_id
_entity_poly.type
_entity_poly.pdbx_seq_one_letter_code
_entity_poly.pdbx_strand_id
1 'polypeptide(L)'
;MTSSPAQGPRLNPLLAIALAGWVAVLVGLSLWMGQQAYRWLPVQASTAAPLVDGLFSFETAIGTFVFGAVVSVMAWVMLMHRAEKYDESDAEPIEGNTRLEVIWTAIPFVLVMAIAVYAMRVNTTLGMLGPMEHIHLRNSAEQVGGYPGDRLPAEQVE
;
A
#
# COMPACT_ATOMS: atom_id res chain seq x y z
N MET A 1 -7.54 6.75 -54.31
CA MET A 1 -8.14 7.07 -52.99
C MET A 1 -7.08 6.80 -51.93
N THR A 2 -6.35 7.82 -51.55
CA THR A 2 -5.31 7.73 -50.52
C THR A 2 -5.97 7.97 -49.17
N SER A 3 -6.15 6.92 -48.39
CA SER A 3 -6.62 7.01 -47.00
C SER A 3 -5.58 7.74 -46.16
N SER A 4 -5.90 8.94 -45.72
CA SER A 4 -5.11 9.69 -44.76
C SER A 4 -5.03 8.88 -43.46
N PRO A 5 -3.84 8.69 -42.86
CA PRO A 5 -3.75 7.99 -41.58
C PRO A 5 -4.49 8.78 -40.50
N ALA A 6 -5.39 8.11 -39.80
CA ALA A 6 -6.11 8.68 -38.67
C ALA A 6 -5.10 9.18 -37.64
N GLN A 7 -5.00 10.49 -37.47
CA GLN A 7 -4.21 11.11 -36.39
C GLN A 7 -4.91 10.77 -35.07
N GLY A 8 -4.30 9.90 -34.29
CA GLY A 8 -4.76 9.65 -32.93
C GLY A 8 -4.87 10.94 -32.11
N PRO A 9 -5.70 10.99 -31.07
CA PRO A 9 -5.92 12.18 -30.27
C PRO A 9 -4.59 12.70 -29.72
N ARG A 10 -4.10 13.82 -30.25
CA ARG A 10 -2.92 14.51 -29.73
C ARG A 10 -3.35 15.21 -28.44
N LEU A 11 -2.87 14.72 -27.30
CA LEU A 11 -3.06 15.41 -26.04
C LEU A 11 -2.50 16.83 -26.16
N ASN A 12 -3.31 17.82 -25.81
CA ASN A 12 -2.86 19.19 -25.74
C ASN A 12 -1.64 19.26 -24.77
N PRO A 13 -0.48 19.80 -25.18
CA PRO A 13 0.73 19.82 -24.36
C PRO A 13 0.49 20.53 -23.02
N LEU A 14 -0.37 21.55 -22.97
CA LEU A 14 -0.74 22.23 -21.72
C LEU A 14 -1.50 21.29 -20.77
N LEU A 15 -2.40 20.45 -21.30
CA LEU A 15 -3.12 19.46 -20.50
C LEU A 15 -2.16 18.39 -19.97
N ALA A 16 -1.23 17.92 -20.80
CA ALA A 16 -0.23 16.95 -20.38
C ALA A 16 0.66 17.51 -19.24
N ILE A 17 1.09 18.76 -19.35
CA ILE A 17 1.87 19.44 -18.30
C ILE A 17 1.05 19.60 -17.01
N ALA A 18 -0.22 20.02 -17.14
CA ALA A 18 -1.10 20.16 -15.98
C ALA A 18 -1.35 18.83 -15.26
N LEU A 19 -1.57 17.75 -16.01
CA LEU A 19 -1.73 16.41 -15.44
C LEU A 19 -0.43 15.91 -14.77
N ALA A 20 0.72 16.12 -15.40
CA ALA A 20 2.01 15.76 -14.82
C ALA A 20 2.28 16.55 -13.53
N GLY A 21 2.00 17.84 -13.52
CA GLY A 21 2.10 18.68 -12.33
C GLY A 21 1.18 18.22 -11.20
N TRP A 22 -0.06 17.86 -11.54
CA TRP A 22 -1.02 17.33 -10.58
C TRP A 22 -0.57 16.01 -9.96
N VAL A 23 -0.09 15.06 -10.79
CA VAL A 23 0.47 13.79 -10.30
C VAL A 23 1.69 14.04 -9.41
N ALA A 24 2.57 14.97 -9.76
CA ALA A 24 3.72 15.33 -8.94
C ALA A 24 3.30 15.88 -7.56
N VAL A 25 2.24 16.68 -7.49
CA VAL A 25 1.68 17.18 -6.22
C VAL A 25 1.13 16.03 -5.39
N LEU A 26 0.38 15.10 -6.00
CA LEU A 26 -0.15 13.91 -5.30
C LEU A 26 0.98 13.04 -4.75
N VAL A 27 2.03 12.80 -5.54
CA VAL A 27 3.20 12.04 -5.10
C VAL A 27 3.91 12.77 -3.95
N GLY A 28 4.15 14.07 -4.07
CA GLY A 28 4.75 14.86 -3.01
C GLY A 28 3.96 14.83 -1.70
N LEU A 29 2.64 14.98 -1.78
CA LEU A 29 1.74 14.89 -0.63
C LEU A 29 1.75 13.49 0.00
N SER A 30 1.73 12.44 -0.81
CA SER A 30 1.73 11.07 -0.31
C SER A 30 3.04 10.71 0.38
N LEU A 31 4.18 11.11 -0.17
CA LEU A 31 5.48 10.92 0.47
C LEU A 31 5.60 11.72 1.77
N TRP A 32 5.10 12.94 1.78
CA TRP A 32 5.05 13.75 3.00
C TRP A 32 4.19 13.10 4.09
N MET A 33 3.00 12.59 3.73
CA MET A 33 2.13 11.86 4.68
C MET A 33 2.80 10.58 5.20
N GLY A 34 3.46 9.82 4.34
CA GLY A 34 4.25 8.66 4.77
C GLY A 34 5.32 9.03 5.80
N GLN A 35 6.02 10.15 5.62
CA GLN A 35 6.98 10.64 6.60
C GLN A 35 6.32 11.10 7.92
N GLN A 36 5.13 11.71 7.86
CA GLN A 36 4.39 12.08 9.07
C GLN A 36 3.90 10.85 9.86
N ALA A 37 3.68 9.73 9.19
CA ALA A 37 3.25 8.48 9.82
C ALA A 37 4.19 8.02 10.94
N TYR A 38 5.50 8.24 10.80
CA TYR A 38 6.47 7.97 11.88
C TYR A 38 6.21 8.76 13.16
N ARG A 39 5.61 9.95 13.06
CA ARG A 39 5.33 10.81 14.21
C ARG A 39 4.07 10.40 14.97
N TRP A 40 3.23 9.56 14.35
CA TRP A 40 2.00 9.06 14.96
C TRP A 40 2.25 7.81 15.81
N LEU A 41 3.39 7.17 15.60
CA LEU A 41 3.76 5.97 16.30
C LEU A 41 4.47 6.30 17.62
N PRO A 42 4.33 5.45 18.66
CA PRO A 42 5.02 5.64 19.92
C PRO A 42 6.53 5.48 19.75
N VAL A 43 7.28 5.86 20.79
CA VAL A 43 8.74 5.72 20.83
C VAL A 43 9.15 4.26 20.59
N GLN A 44 10.12 4.05 19.71
CA GLN A 44 10.61 2.73 19.35
C GLN A 44 11.26 2.05 20.56
N ALA A 45 10.60 1.03 21.09
CA ALA A 45 11.03 0.30 22.29
C ALA A 45 11.61 -1.10 21.98
N SER A 46 11.65 -1.49 20.68
CA SER A 46 12.18 -2.78 20.25
C SER A 46 13.01 -2.66 18.99
N THR A 47 13.90 -3.62 18.74
CA THR A 47 14.70 -3.73 17.51
C THR A 47 13.83 -3.99 16.27
N ALA A 48 12.62 -4.51 16.44
CA ALA A 48 11.64 -4.76 15.38
C ALA A 48 10.84 -3.51 14.98
N ALA A 49 10.72 -2.52 15.87
CA ALA A 49 9.89 -1.33 15.63
C ALA A 49 10.24 -0.59 14.33
N PRO A 50 11.50 -0.35 13.96
CA PRO A 50 11.81 0.36 12.71
C PRO A 50 11.27 -0.32 11.44
N LEU A 51 11.20 -1.66 11.44
CA LEU A 51 10.67 -2.42 10.30
C LEU A 51 9.15 -2.25 10.16
N VAL A 52 8.44 -2.29 11.29
CA VAL A 52 6.98 -2.09 11.35
C VAL A 52 6.63 -0.64 11.00
N ASP A 53 7.36 0.31 11.57
CA ASP A 53 7.16 1.74 11.29
C ASP A 53 7.42 2.07 9.81
N GLY A 54 8.45 1.45 9.21
CA GLY A 54 8.74 1.58 7.79
C GLY A 54 7.62 1.03 6.91
N LEU A 55 7.06 -0.13 7.26
CA LEU A 55 5.91 -0.71 6.57
C LEU A 55 4.69 0.21 6.67
N PHE A 56 4.37 0.68 7.86
CA PHE A 56 3.25 1.60 8.10
C PHE A 56 3.39 2.92 7.33
N SER A 57 4.60 3.50 7.32
CA SER A 57 4.91 4.71 6.54
C SER A 57 4.68 4.47 5.03
N PHE A 58 5.15 3.35 4.51
CA PHE A 58 4.99 2.97 3.11
C PHE A 58 3.50 2.79 2.74
N GLU A 59 2.75 2.06 3.56
CA GLU A 59 1.31 1.85 3.36
C GLU A 59 0.53 3.17 3.44
N THR A 60 0.89 4.05 4.37
CA THR A 60 0.28 5.38 4.50
C THR A 60 0.53 6.23 3.27
N ALA A 61 1.74 6.21 2.72
CA ALA A 61 2.06 6.94 1.50
C ALA A 61 1.22 6.44 0.31
N ILE A 62 1.15 5.12 0.11
CA ILE A 62 0.35 4.51 -0.96
C ILE A 62 -1.14 4.83 -0.78
N GLY A 63 -1.67 4.64 0.44
CA GLY A 63 -3.07 4.92 0.75
C GLY A 63 -3.43 6.38 0.47
N THR A 64 -2.56 7.32 0.85
CA THR A 64 -2.74 8.76 0.58
C THR A 64 -2.74 9.05 -0.92
N PHE A 65 -1.84 8.42 -1.69
CA PHE A 65 -1.80 8.59 -3.14
C PHE A 65 -3.10 8.11 -3.80
N VAL A 66 -3.52 6.89 -3.50
CA VAL A 66 -4.74 6.29 -4.09
C VAL A 66 -5.97 7.10 -3.69
N PHE A 67 -6.11 7.45 -2.41
CA PHE A 67 -7.22 8.28 -1.93
C PHE A 67 -7.24 9.65 -2.61
N GLY A 68 -6.10 10.33 -2.68
CA GLY A 68 -5.97 11.63 -3.33
C GLY A 68 -6.31 11.56 -4.82
N ALA A 69 -5.88 10.51 -5.53
CA ALA A 69 -6.21 10.31 -6.93
C ALA A 69 -7.72 10.13 -7.14
N VAL A 70 -8.36 9.27 -6.35
CA VAL A 70 -9.82 9.03 -6.43
C VAL A 70 -10.61 10.30 -6.13
N VAL A 71 -10.28 11.00 -5.03
CA VAL A 71 -10.95 12.27 -4.67
C VAL A 71 -10.77 13.32 -5.75
N SER A 72 -9.60 13.39 -6.38
CA SER A 72 -9.32 14.32 -7.47
C SER A 72 -10.20 14.07 -8.70
N VAL A 73 -10.32 12.79 -9.10
CA VAL A 73 -11.19 12.41 -10.23
C VAL A 73 -12.65 12.71 -9.91
N MET A 74 -13.11 12.37 -8.69
CA MET A 74 -14.48 12.68 -8.25
C MET A 74 -14.75 14.18 -8.27
N ALA A 75 -13.85 14.99 -7.72
CA ALA A 75 -13.97 16.43 -7.71
C ALA A 75 -14.00 16.99 -9.14
N TRP A 76 -13.13 16.50 -10.02
CA TRP A 76 -13.12 16.87 -11.43
C TRP A 76 -14.47 16.59 -12.10
N VAL A 77 -14.99 15.37 -11.95
CA VAL A 77 -16.28 14.98 -12.55
C VAL A 77 -17.41 15.86 -12.00
N MET A 78 -17.46 16.08 -10.68
CA MET A 78 -18.51 16.90 -10.06
C MET A 78 -18.46 18.37 -10.50
N LEU A 79 -17.28 18.92 -10.77
CA LEU A 79 -17.13 20.32 -11.15
C LEU A 79 -17.33 20.54 -12.65
N MET A 80 -16.84 19.62 -13.48
CA MET A 80 -16.80 19.80 -14.94
C MET A 80 -17.98 19.16 -15.68
N HIS A 81 -18.61 18.14 -15.10
CA HIS A 81 -19.69 17.39 -15.72
C HIS A 81 -21.02 17.59 -14.98
N ARG A 82 -21.27 18.81 -14.49
CA ARG A 82 -22.56 19.15 -13.89
C ARG A 82 -23.59 19.29 -14.98
N ALA A 83 -24.70 18.54 -14.86
CA ALA A 83 -25.88 18.76 -15.69
C ALA A 83 -26.44 20.18 -15.47
N GLU A 84 -26.97 20.81 -16.49
CA GLU A 84 -27.69 22.04 -16.37
C GLU A 84 -28.99 21.86 -15.54
N LYS A 85 -29.40 22.88 -14.82
CA LYS A 85 -30.47 22.81 -13.80
C LYS A 85 -31.81 22.29 -14.32
N TYR A 86 -32.04 22.32 -15.64
CA TYR A 86 -33.27 21.93 -16.30
C TYR A 86 -33.03 20.96 -17.47
N ASP A 87 -31.88 20.27 -17.45
CA ASP A 87 -31.57 19.26 -18.45
C ASP A 87 -32.22 17.92 -18.03
N GLU A 88 -33.34 17.59 -18.68
CA GLU A 88 -34.09 16.35 -18.53
C GLU A 88 -33.67 15.29 -19.58
N SER A 89 -32.58 15.53 -20.32
CA SER A 89 -32.09 14.59 -21.32
C SER A 89 -31.54 13.32 -20.67
N ASP A 90 -31.87 12.17 -21.25
CA ASP A 90 -31.26 10.92 -20.86
C ASP A 90 -29.75 10.94 -21.15
N ALA A 91 -28.94 10.40 -20.23
CA ALA A 91 -27.51 10.27 -20.45
C ALA A 91 -27.21 9.43 -21.67
N GLU A 92 -26.18 9.80 -22.44
CA GLU A 92 -25.73 8.98 -23.56
C GLU A 92 -25.38 7.56 -23.10
N PRO A 93 -25.82 6.51 -23.82
CA PRO A 93 -25.47 5.14 -23.47
C PRO A 93 -23.96 4.95 -23.65
N ILE A 94 -23.24 4.86 -22.53
CA ILE A 94 -21.80 4.62 -22.53
C ILE A 94 -21.55 3.12 -22.67
N GLU A 95 -20.97 2.69 -23.78
CA GLU A 95 -20.50 1.32 -23.95
C GLU A 95 -19.23 1.07 -23.11
N GLY A 96 -19.12 -0.12 -22.53
CA GLY A 96 -17.96 -0.52 -21.74
C GLY A 96 -16.67 -0.51 -22.58
N ASN A 97 -15.55 -0.13 -21.97
CA ASN A 97 -14.24 -0.20 -22.60
C ASN A 97 -13.38 -1.24 -21.89
N THR A 98 -13.31 -2.44 -22.45
CA THR A 98 -12.58 -3.58 -21.90
C THR A 98 -11.11 -3.26 -21.58
N ARG A 99 -10.46 -2.38 -22.32
CA ARG A 99 -9.07 -1.97 -22.02
C ARG A 99 -8.99 -1.18 -20.73
N LEU A 100 -9.91 -0.24 -20.52
CA LEU A 100 -9.99 0.52 -19.27
C LEU A 100 -10.36 -0.41 -18.11
N GLU A 101 -11.27 -1.35 -18.31
CA GLU A 101 -11.69 -2.32 -17.30
C GLU A 101 -10.52 -3.16 -16.82
N VAL A 102 -9.69 -3.67 -17.73
CA VAL A 102 -8.48 -4.41 -17.36
C VAL A 102 -7.48 -3.52 -16.62
N ILE A 103 -7.27 -2.28 -17.08
CA ILE A 103 -6.29 -1.38 -16.45
C ILE A 103 -6.69 -1.05 -15.02
N TRP A 104 -7.93 -0.62 -14.78
CA TRP A 104 -8.34 -0.24 -13.41
C TRP A 104 -8.47 -1.43 -12.45
N THR A 105 -8.62 -2.65 -12.97
CA THR A 105 -8.59 -3.87 -12.16
C THR A 105 -7.14 -4.31 -11.88
N ALA A 106 -6.28 -4.26 -12.88
CA ALA A 106 -4.90 -4.74 -12.78
C ALA A 106 -4.04 -3.83 -11.87
N ILE A 107 -4.18 -2.51 -11.96
CA ILE A 107 -3.38 -1.56 -11.16
C ILE A 107 -3.55 -1.78 -9.65
N PRO A 108 -4.76 -1.76 -9.08
CA PRO A 108 -4.93 -1.99 -7.64
C PRO A 108 -4.55 -3.43 -7.23
N PHE A 109 -4.78 -4.42 -8.09
CA PHE A 109 -4.35 -5.79 -7.82
C PHE A 109 -2.83 -5.90 -7.68
N VAL A 110 -2.07 -5.36 -8.61
CA VAL A 110 -0.59 -5.35 -8.55
C VAL A 110 -0.10 -4.57 -7.33
N LEU A 111 -0.74 -3.47 -7.00
CA LEU A 111 -0.41 -2.66 -5.83
C LEU A 111 -0.60 -3.45 -4.52
N VAL A 112 -1.75 -4.10 -4.36
CA VAL A 112 -2.04 -4.94 -3.18
C VAL A 112 -1.05 -6.10 -3.09
N MET A 113 -0.72 -6.75 -4.21
CA MET A 113 0.28 -7.82 -4.24
C MET A 113 1.67 -7.32 -3.82
N ALA A 114 2.08 -6.13 -4.26
CA ALA A 114 3.34 -5.53 -3.85
C ALA A 114 3.40 -5.24 -2.34
N ILE A 115 2.33 -4.69 -1.78
CA ILE A 115 2.19 -4.46 -0.33
C ILE A 115 2.24 -5.79 0.41
N ALA A 116 1.50 -6.81 -0.04
CA ALA A 116 1.48 -8.13 0.59
C ALA A 116 2.86 -8.78 0.61
N VAL A 117 3.60 -8.73 -0.50
CA VAL A 117 4.98 -9.26 -0.58
C VAL A 117 5.92 -8.49 0.36
N TYR A 118 5.79 -7.17 0.44
CA TYR A 118 6.59 -6.37 1.36
C TYR A 118 6.26 -6.67 2.83
N ALA A 119 4.99 -6.72 3.19
CA ALA A 119 4.54 -7.09 4.53
C ALA A 119 5.01 -8.51 4.93
N MET A 120 4.96 -9.45 3.99
CA MET A 120 5.45 -10.82 4.21
C MET A 120 6.96 -10.85 4.48
N ARG A 121 7.77 -10.06 3.76
CA ARG A 121 9.21 -9.94 4.02
C ARG A 121 9.51 -9.34 5.38
N VAL A 122 8.80 -8.29 5.78
CA VAL A 122 8.93 -7.69 7.11
C VAL A 122 8.57 -8.72 8.18
N ASN A 123 7.46 -9.43 8.01
CA ASN A 123 7.00 -10.46 8.95
C ASN A 123 7.99 -11.62 9.08
N THR A 124 8.58 -12.09 7.97
CA THR A 124 9.61 -13.14 8.01
C THR A 124 10.88 -12.67 8.73
N THR A 125 11.29 -11.42 8.53
CA THR A 125 12.44 -10.82 9.20
C THR A 125 12.23 -10.69 10.70
N LEU A 126 10.98 -10.47 11.13
CA LEU A 126 10.61 -10.38 12.54
C LEU A 126 10.53 -11.75 13.24
N GLY A 127 10.71 -12.88 12.52
CA GLY A 127 10.58 -14.21 13.07
C GLY A 127 9.17 -14.58 13.52
N MET A 128 8.14 -13.85 13.08
CA MET A 128 6.75 -14.09 13.45
C MET A 128 6.10 -15.24 12.64
N LEU A 129 6.88 -16.07 12.00
CA LEU A 129 6.40 -17.21 11.22
C LEU A 129 6.02 -18.38 12.13
N GLY A 130 4.86 -18.24 12.77
CA GLY A 130 4.11 -19.36 13.33
C GLY A 130 4.64 -19.97 14.63
N PRO A 131 3.79 -20.74 15.34
CA PRO A 131 4.12 -21.37 16.62
C PRO A 131 5.21 -22.46 16.54
N MET A 132 5.55 -22.91 15.34
CA MET A 132 6.53 -24.00 15.15
C MET A 132 7.97 -23.59 15.40
N GLU A 133 8.35 -22.35 15.12
CA GLU A 133 9.74 -21.89 15.30
C GLU A 133 10.05 -21.63 16.78
N HIS A 134 9.07 -21.19 17.56
CA HIS A 134 9.24 -21.04 19.01
C HIS A 134 9.42 -22.37 19.73
N ILE A 135 8.86 -23.45 19.19
CA ILE A 135 9.04 -24.80 19.75
C ILE A 135 10.47 -25.30 19.52
N HIS A 136 11.04 -25.04 18.36
CA HIS A 136 12.43 -25.42 18.08
C HIS A 136 13.42 -24.64 18.92
N LEU A 137 13.24 -23.31 19.10
CA LEU A 137 14.11 -22.50 19.93
C LEU A 137 14.01 -22.88 21.40
N ARG A 138 12.81 -23.20 21.88
CA ARG A 138 12.61 -23.65 23.25
C ARG A 138 13.27 -25.02 23.50
N ASN A 139 13.10 -25.96 22.59
CA ASN A 139 13.73 -27.28 22.69
C ASN A 139 15.27 -27.20 22.59
N SER A 140 15.79 -26.30 21.76
CA SER A 140 17.24 -26.07 21.69
C SER A 140 17.80 -25.40 22.93
N ALA A 141 17.06 -24.44 23.53
CA ALA A 141 17.44 -23.81 24.76
C ALA A 141 17.39 -24.78 25.97
N GLU A 142 16.41 -25.69 25.96
CA GLU A 142 16.27 -26.75 26.98
C GLU A 142 17.36 -27.82 26.86
N GLN A 143 17.88 -28.09 25.64
CA GLN A 143 18.99 -28.98 25.41
C GLN A 143 20.37 -28.39 25.75
N VAL A 144 20.53 -27.06 25.68
CA VAL A 144 21.80 -26.34 25.89
C VAL A 144 21.92 -25.77 27.29
N GLY A 145 20.84 -25.56 27.99
CA GLY A 145 20.82 -24.94 29.30
C GLY A 145 19.80 -25.52 30.25
N GLY A 146 20.08 -26.67 30.79
CA GLY A 146 19.55 -26.92 32.12
C GLY A 146 20.01 -25.79 33.02
N TYR A 147 19.08 -25.00 33.56
CA TYR A 147 19.37 -23.97 34.53
C TYR A 147 20.30 -24.53 35.62
N PRO A 148 21.42 -23.88 35.96
CA PRO A 148 22.33 -24.39 37.01
C PRO A 148 21.67 -24.56 38.38
N GLY A 149 20.39 -24.15 38.52
CA GLY A 149 19.61 -24.26 39.77
C GLY A 149 18.69 -25.46 39.87
N ASP A 150 18.45 -26.22 38.76
CA ASP A 150 17.56 -27.38 38.78
C ASP A 150 18.21 -28.71 39.21
N ARG A 151 19.46 -28.66 39.63
CA ARG A 151 20.09 -29.80 40.34
C ARG A 151 19.73 -29.64 41.82
N LEU A 152 18.53 -30.02 42.20
CA LEU A 152 18.24 -30.36 43.56
C LEU A 152 19.17 -31.55 43.92
N PRO A 153 20.02 -31.43 44.94
CA PRO A 153 20.86 -32.58 45.35
C PRO A 153 19.94 -33.73 45.72
N ALA A 154 20.20 -34.88 45.16
CA ALA A 154 19.49 -36.14 45.38
C ALA A 154 19.55 -36.66 46.84
N GLU A 155 19.85 -35.80 47.80
CA GLU A 155 20.16 -36.14 49.16
C GLU A 155 19.11 -35.71 50.18
N GLN A 156 17.88 -35.46 49.78
CA GLN A 156 16.78 -35.16 50.71
C GLN A 156 15.53 -36.01 50.44
N VAL A 157 15.73 -37.31 50.18
CA VAL A 157 14.64 -38.30 50.24
C VAL A 157 15.16 -39.46 51.15
N GLU A 158 15.17 -39.24 52.44
CA GLU A 158 15.01 -40.27 53.46
C GLU A 158 13.88 -39.86 54.41
#